data_a81a1762bfe21209a2431efe9060570e
#
_entry.id   a81a1762bfe21209a2431efe9060570e
#
_cell.length_a   1.000
_cell.length_b   1.000
_cell.length_c   1.000
_cell.angle_alpha   90.00
_cell.angle_beta   90.00
_cell.angle_gamma   90.00
#
_symmetry.space_group_name_H-M   'P 1'
#
loop_
_entity.id
_entity.type
_entity.pdbx_description
1 polymer ?
#
loop_
_entity_poly.entity_id
_entity_poly.type
_entity_poly.pdbx_seq_one_letter_code
_entity_poly.pdbx_strand_id
1 'polypeptide(L)'
;DVDWHKRDVHLIGSCGDDRTVRLWDVREVNPNKATKTVVDAHDADINSLAFNPVNEFLLVTGSADKTCALWDLRNLKQRLQTLVGHTDQVFRVEWSPFNESVLGSCGADRRTNVWDLSRIGMEQTSEDADDGPPELLFMHGGHTSKVSDFSWNRNDEWTIASVSEDNVLQVWNMAEEIYMLDEDMEAKNDEVDEIEMKKEMDLDDAIMGE
;
A
#
# COMPACT_ATOMS: atom_id res chain seq x y z
N ASP A 1 -6.15 11.49 12.12
CA ASP A 1 -6.28 11.50 10.65
C ASP A 1 -7.74 11.44 10.23
N VAL A 2 -8.01 11.87 9.00
CA VAL A 2 -9.35 11.89 8.38
C VAL A 2 -9.23 11.62 6.90
N ASP A 3 -10.10 10.75 6.37
CA ASP A 3 -10.17 10.47 4.94
C ASP A 3 -11.64 10.39 4.47
N TRP A 4 -11.89 10.84 3.25
CA TRP A 4 -13.16 10.67 2.56
C TRP A 4 -13.23 9.31 1.89
N HIS A 5 -14.39 8.66 2.01
CA HIS A 5 -14.65 7.45 1.24
C HIS A 5 -14.60 7.74 -0.28
N LYS A 6 -13.91 6.88 -1.05
CA LYS A 6 -13.58 7.20 -2.45
C LYS A 6 -14.78 7.12 -3.41
N ARG A 7 -15.83 6.39 -3.04
CA ARG A 7 -17.05 6.21 -3.84
C ARG A 7 -18.30 6.80 -3.19
N ASP A 8 -18.43 6.72 -1.87
CA ASP A 8 -19.55 7.34 -1.14
C ASP A 8 -19.16 8.75 -0.68
N VAL A 9 -19.70 9.76 -1.37
CA VAL A 9 -19.44 11.18 -1.10
C VAL A 9 -19.95 11.66 0.27
N HIS A 10 -20.69 10.83 0.97
CA HIS A 10 -21.27 11.17 2.27
C HIS A 10 -20.54 10.51 3.45
N LEU A 11 -19.66 9.59 3.18
CA LEU A 11 -18.97 8.81 4.21
C LEU A 11 -17.55 9.33 4.44
N ILE A 12 -17.25 9.63 5.72
CA ILE A 12 -15.92 10.04 6.18
C ILE A 12 -15.46 9.07 7.26
N GLY A 13 -14.17 8.74 7.28
CA GLY A 13 -13.51 8.06 8.37
C GLY A 13 -12.64 9.01 9.18
N SER A 14 -12.54 8.83 10.47
CA SER A 14 -11.57 9.51 11.34
C SER A 14 -10.97 8.53 12.36
N CYS A 15 -9.74 8.79 12.75
CA CYS A 15 -9.05 8.06 13.81
C CYS A 15 -8.25 9.03 14.69
N GLY A 16 -7.75 8.55 15.84
CA GLY A 16 -6.96 9.39 16.73
C GLY A 16 -6.38 8.67 17.94
N ASP A 17 -5.84 9.47 18.86
CA ASP A 17 -5.12 9.03 20.07
C ASP A 17 -6.04 8.30 21.07
N ASP A 18 -7.35 8.47 20.94
CA ASP A 18 -8.33 7.72 21.74
C ASP A 18 -8.49 6.25 21.26
N ARG A 19 -7.67 5.81 20.32
CA ARG A 19 -7.63 4.46 19.74
C ARG A 19 -8.95 4.04 19.12
N THR A 20 -9.74 5.03 18.68
CA THR A 20 -11.02 4.77 18.02
C THR A 20 -10.93 5.05 16.52
N VAL A 21 -11.67 4.24 15.76
CA VAL A 21 -12.01 4.53 14.37
C VAL A 21 -13.48 4.88 14.32
N ARG A 22 -13.81 6.01 13.73
CA ARG A 22 -15.19 6.49 13.60
C ARG A 22 -15.55 6.71 12.15
N LEU A 23 -16.76 6.28 11.79
CA LEU A 23 -17.37 6.57 10.50
C LEU A 23 -18.49 7.57 10.67
N TRP A 24 -18.53 8.55 9.80
CA TRP A 24 -19.47 9.66 9.82
C TRP A 24 -20.22 9.73 8.50
N ASP A 25 -21.54 9.86 8.54
CA ASP A 25 -22.36 10.19 7.39
C ASP A 25 -22.74 11.67 7.48
N VAL A 26 -22.31 12.48 6.52
CA VAL A 26 -22.56 13.92 6.52
C VAL A 26 -24.05 14.32 6.37
N ARG A 27 -24.91 13.35 6.06
CA ARG A 27 -26.37 13.55 5.98
C ARG A 27 -27.06 13.40 7.34
N GLU A 28 -26.34 12.86 8.35
CA GLU A 28 -26.90 12.67 9.68
C GLU A 28 -27.33 14.01 10.32
N VAL A 29 -28.52 14.04 10.89
CA VAL A 29 -29.11 15.22 11.53
C VAL A 29 -28.27 15.70 12.73
N ASN A 30 -27.63 14.75 13.43
CA ASN A 30 -26.75 15.05 14.54
C ASN A 30 -25.28 14.96 14.10
N PRO A 31 -24.62 16.09 13.80
CA PRO A 31 -23.23 16.09 13.29
C PRO A 31 -22.21 15.61 14.33
N ASN A 32 -22.59 15.51 15.60
CA ASN A 32 -21.69 15.05 16.66
C ASN A 32 -21.80 13.54 16.93
N LYS A 33 -22.62 12.83 16.15
CA LYS A 33 -22.82 11.39 16.32
C LYS A 33 -22.22 10.61 15.17
N ALA A 34 -21.17 9.84 15.43
CA ALA A 34 -20.63 8.90 14.46
C ALA A 34 -21.68 7.80 14.15
N THR A 35 -21.76 7.42 12.90
CA THR A 35 -22.64 6.34 12.43
C THR A 35 -22.17 4.98 12.93
N LYS A 36 -20.84 4.77 12.93
CA LYS A 36 -20.19 3.59 13.49
C LYS A 36 -18.93 4.01 14.25
N THR A 37 -18.62 3.31 15.33
CA THR A 37 -17.42 3.52 16.14
C THR A 37 -16.81 2.16 16.47
N VAL A 38 -15.50 2.01 16.20
CA VAL A 38 -14.68 0.91 16.70
C VAL A 38 -13.86 1.46 17.86
N VAL A 39 -14.07 0.91 19.05
CA VAL A 39 -13.33 1.27 20.26
C VAL A 39 -12.18 0.27 20.41
N ASP A 40 -11.04 0.74 20.90
CA ASP A 40 -9.81 -0.05 21.03
C ASP A 40 -9.47 -0.79 19.70
N ALA A 41 -9.56 -0.03 18.60
CA ALA A 41 -9.25 -0.55 17.28
C ALA A 41 -7.76 -0.92 17.13
N HIS A 42 -6.89 -0.35 17.97
CA HIS A 42 -5.47 -0.67 18.12
C HIS A 42 -5.05 -0.63 19.59
N ASP A 43 -3.87 -1.16 19.88
CA ASP A 43 -3.33 -1.16 21.25
C ASP A 43 -2.69 0.19 21.65
N ALA A 44 -2.44 1.06 20.65
CA ALA A 44 -1.91 2.42 20.80
C ALA A 44 -2.62 3.41 19.88
N ASP A 45 -2.15 4.66 19.86
CA ASP A 45 -2.67 5.74 19.04
C ASP A 45 -2.76 5.36 17.57
N ILE A 46 -3.82 5.82 16.89
CA ILE A 46 -4.02 5.56 15.47
C ILE A 46 -3.63 6.82 14.70
N ASN A 47 -2.52 6.73 13.98
CA ASN A 47 -1.93 7.89 13.32
C ASN A 47 -2.50 8.16 11.94
N SER A 48 -2.96 7.12 11.24
CA SER A 48 -3.44 7.27 9.87
C SER A 48 -4.54 6.27 9.53
N LEU A 49 -5.43 6.66 8.62
CA LEU A 49 -6.44 5.79 8.02
C LEU A 49 -6.59 6.10 6.53
N ALA A 50 -6.95 5.10 5.74
CA ALA A 50 -7.21 5.28 4.32
C ALA A 50 -8.28 4.31 3.81
N PHE A 51 -9.26 4.85 3.06
CA PHE A 51 -10.24 4.03 2.34
C PHE A 51 -9.63 3.51 1.04
N ASN A 52 -9.94 2.26 0.71
CA ASN A 52 -9.53 1.67 -0.55
C ASN A 52 -10.22 2.38 -1.73
N PRO A 53 -9.47 2.75 -2.79
CA PRO A 53 -10.03 3.46 -3.93
C PRO A 53 -10.89 2.59 -4.85
N VAL A 54 -10.65 1.27 -4.86
CA VAL A 54 -11.31 0.30 -5.75
C VAL A 54 -12.39 -0.47 -5.01
N ASN A 55 -12.06 -1.06 -3.85
CA ASN A 55 -12.99 -1.82 -3.03
C ASN A 55 -13.63 -0.94 -1.97
N GLU A 56 -14.90 -0.60 -2.15
CA GLU A 56 -15.66 0.29 -1.27
C GLU A 56 -15.83 -0.22 0.18
N PHE A 57 -15.55 -1.50 0.45
CA PHE A 57 -15.74 -2.07 1.78
C PHE A 57 -14.45 -2.14 2.60
N LEU A 58 -13.30 -1.79 2.01
CA LEU A 58 -12.02 -1.90 2.69
C LEU A 58 -11.53 -0.57 3.24
N LEU A 59 -11.07 -0.62 4.47
CA LEU A 59 -10.39 0.45 5.19
C LEU A 59 -9.10 -0.09 5.80
N VAL A 60 -8.02 0.67 5.77
CA VAL A 60 -6.78 0.38 6.48
C VAL A 60 -6.51 1.45 7.53
N THR A 61 -5.92 1.06 8.64
CA THR A 61 -5.44 1.97 9.69
C THR A 61 -3.99 1.65 10.05
N GLY A 62 -3.19 2.67 10.35
CA GLY A 62 -1.82 2.56 10.81
C GLY A 62 -1.67 3.14 12.21
N SER A 63 -0.95 2.44 13.09
CA SER A 63 -0.90 2.76 14.51
C SER A 63 0.52 2.84 15.08
N ALA A 64 0.61 3.54 16.20
CA ALA A 64 1.79 3.57 17.07
C ALA A 64 2.08 2.20 17.73
N ASP A 65 1.16 1.23 17.65
CA ASP A 65 1.39 -0.15 18.05
C ASP A 65 2.24 -0.96 17.06
N LYS A 66 2.76 -0.30 15.99
CA LYS A 66 3.63 -0.84 14.94
C LYS A 66 2.93 -1.73 13.92
N THR A 67 1.61 -1.75 13.94
CA THR A 67 0.81 -2.56 13.02
C THR A 67 -0.06 -1.72 12.11
N CYS A 68 -0.41 -2.30 10.95
CA CYS A 68 -1.54 -1.83 10.17
C CYS A 68 -2.69 -2.83 10.32
N ALA A 69 -3.91 -2.34 10.41
CA ALA A 69 -5.09 -3.19 10.51
C ALA A 69 -6.04 -2.96 9.34
N LEU A 70 -6.56 -4.06 8.80
CA LEU A 70 -7.57 -4.06 7.75
C LEU A 70 -8.96 -4.25 8.34
N TRP A 71 -9.93 -3.52 7.80
CA TRP A 71 -11.31 -3.51 8.26
C TRP A 71 -12.28 -3.68 7.11
N ASP A 72 -13.34 -4.47 7.35
CA ASP A 72 -14.52 -4.52 6.48
C ASP A 72 -15.58 -3.56 7.02
N LEU A 73 -15.95 -2.54 6.27
CA LEU A 73 -16.97 -1.55 6.63
C LEU A 73 -18.35 -2.15 6.89
N ARG A 74 -18.62 -3.36 6.38
CA ARG A 74 -19.85 -4.11 6.63
C ARG A 74 -19.85 -4.74 8.02
N ASN A 75 -18.63 -5.13 8.51
CA ASN A 75 -18.46 -5.81 9.80
C ASN A 75 -17.23 -5.29 10.55
N LEU A 76 -17.37 -4.20 11.27
CA LEU A 76 -16.31 -3.57 12.06
C LEU A 76 -16.10 -4.19 13.46
N LYS A 77 -16.73 -5.35 13.75
CA LYS A 77 -16.61 -6.00 15.05
C LYS A 77 -15.23 -6.61 15.31
N GLN A 78 -14.52 -6.93 14.25
CA GLN A 78 -13.17 -7.50 14.29
C GLN A 78 -12.37 -7.04 13.08
N ARG A 79 -11.05 -7.01 13.24
CA ARG A 79 -10.12 -6.79 12.13
C ARG A 79 -10.24 -7.93 11.13
N LEU A 80 -10.13 -7.64 9.84
CA LEU A 80 -9.97 -8.66 8.80
C LEU A 80 -8.58 -9.29 8.89
N GLN A 81 -7.55 -8.44 9.00
CA GLN A 81 -6.14 -8.84 9.06
C GLN A 81 -5.35 -7.80 9.84
N THR A 82 -4.24 -8.24 10.42
CA THR A 82 -3.23 -7.37 11.02
C THR A 82 -1.93 -7.57 10.27
N LEU A 83 -1.40 -6.50 9.68
CA LEU A 83 -0.13 -6.52 8.96
C LEU A 83 0.99 -6.18 9.94
N VAL A 84 1.94 -7.11 10.07
CA VAL A 84 3.06 -7.02 11.00
C VAL A 84 4.37 -7.03 10.21
N GLY A 85 5.16 -5.96 10.31
CA GLY A 85 6.43 -5.81 9.59
C GLY A 85 7.17 -4.52 9.93
N HIS A 86 6.47 -3.54 10.56
CA HIS A 86 7.14 -2.38 11.14
C HIS A 86 7.72 -2.70 12.51
N THR A 87 8.88 -2.13 12.81
CA THR A 87 9.56 -2.30 14.11
C THR A 87 9.34 -1.11 15.05
N ASP A 88 8.72 -0.03 14.56
CA ASP A 88 8.33 1.16 15.32
C ASP A 88 7.01 1.72 14.77
N GLN A 89 6.54 2.85 15.30
CA GLN A 89 5.25 3.45 14.99
C GLN A 89 5.02 3.64 13.49
N VAL A 90 3.84 3.30 13.02
CA VAL A 90 3.36 3.61 11.67
C VAL A 90 2.78 5.02 11.67
N PHE A 91 3.25 5.89 10.77
CA PHE A 91 2.78 7.27 10.67
C PHE A 91 1.75 7.47 9.56
N ARG A 92 1.92 6.79 8.43
CA ARG A 92 1.04 6.94 7.27
C ARG A 92 0.72 5.59 6.65
N VAL A 93 -0.51 5.47 6.17
CA VAL A 93 -0.96 4.39 5.29
C VAL A 93 -1.66 4.98 4.07
N GLU A 94 -1.44 4.40 2.90
CA GLU A 94 -2.09 4.82 1.65
C GLU A 94 -2.24 3.62 0.72
N TRP A 95 -3.40 3.51 0.06
CA TRP A 95 -3.64 2.48 -0.94
C TRP A 95 -2.99 2.85 -2.27
N SER A 96 -2.53 1.84 -3.01
CA SER A 96 -2.18 2.02 -4.42
C SER A 96 -3.39 2.56 -5.20
N PRO A 97 -3.22 3.55 -6.06
CA PRO A 97 -4.30 4.05 -6.90
C PRO A 97 -4.71 3.09 -8.03
N PHE A 98 -3.89 2.07 -8.30
CA PHE A 98 -4.04 1.15 -9.44
C PHE A 98 -4.53 -0.23 -9.03
N ASN A 99 -4.12 -0.73 -7.86
CA ASN A 99 -4.38 -2.09 -7.43
C ASN A 99 -5.14 -2.12 -6.10
N GLU A 100 -6.26 -2.87 -6.07
CA GLU A 100 -7.12 -2.98 -4.88
C GLU A 100 -6.48 -3.78 -3.73
N SER A 101 -5.51 -4.65 -4.03
CA SER A 101 -4.83 -5.47 -3.01
C SER A 101 -3.55 -4.84 -2.47
N VAL A 102 -3.05 -3.76 -3.11
CA VAL A 102 -1.76 -3.17 -2.77
C VAL A 102 -1.93 -1.90 -1.94
N LEU A 103 -1.16 -1.81 -0.86
CA LEU A 103 -1.07 -0.60 -0.04
C LEU A 103 0.37 -0.36 0.42
N GLY A 104 0.64 0.89 0.81
CA GLY A 104 1.90 1.29 1.42
C GLY A 104 1.70 1.73 2.86
N SER A 105 2.76 1.62 3.67
CA SER A 105 2.85 2.20 5.01
C SER A 105 4.25 2.70 5.28
N CYS A 106 4.38 3.78 6.06
CA CYS A 106 5.69 4.28 6.48
C CYS A 106 5.70 4.64 7.96
N GLY A 107 6.87 4.73 8.56
CA GLY A 107 6.92 4.97 9.99
C GLY A 107 8.26 5.39 10.59
N ALA A 108 8.29 5.35 11.91
CA ALA A 108 9.41 5.75 12.74
C ALA A 108 10.62 4.82 12.63
N ASP A 109 10.43 3.63 12.12
CA ASP A 109 11.49 2.64 11.85
C ASP A 109 12.34 2.95 10.61
N ARG A 110 12.13 4.11 9.98
CA ARG A 110 12.83 4.59 8.78
C ARG A 110 12.55 3.80 7.51
N ARG A 111 11.42 3.08 7.48
CA ARG A 111 11.03 2.20 6.38
C ARG A 111 9.73 2.66 5.75
N THR A 112 9.61 2.38 4.46
CA THR A 112 8.33 2.39 3.74
C THR A 112 8.09 0.97 3.26
N ASN A 113 7.03 0.36 3.74
CA ASN A 113 6.63 -1.00 3.40
C ASN A 113 5.54 -0.97 2.34
N VAL A 114 5.64 -1.86 1.36
CA VAL A 114 4.61 -2.14 0.37
C VAL A 114 4.03 -3.52 0.65
N TRP A 115 2.72 -3.60 0.71
CA TRP A 115 1.98 -4.79 1.07
C TRP A 115 1.10 -5.23 -0.10
N ASP A 116 1.06 -6.53 -0.37
CA ASP A 116 0.11 -7.14 -1.29
C ASP A 116 -0.79 -8.14 -0.55
N LEU A 117 -2.03 -7.76 -0.35
CA LEU A 117 -3.03 -8.55 0.38
C LEU A 117 -3.41 -9.85 -0.33
N SER A 118 -3.16 -9.96 -1.62
CA SER A 118 -3.40 -11.21 -2.38
C SER A 118 -2.49 -12.35 -1.93
N ARG A 119 -1.36 -12.01 -1.32
CA ARG A 119 -0.36 -12.97 -0.81
C ARG A 119 -0.64 -13.45 0.61
N ILE A 120 -1.69 -12.95 1.28
CA ILE A 120 -2.04 -13.37 2.65
C ILE A 120 -2.28 -14.88 2.69
N GLY A 121 -1.52 -15.57 3.56
CA GLY A 121 -1.63 -17.01 3.75
C GLY A 121 -0.94 -17.86 2.70
N MET A 122 -0.15 -17.28 1.80
CA MET A 122 0.71 -18.04 0.89
C MET A 122 1.81 -18.76 1.66
N GLU A 123 2.18 -19.93 1.17
CA GLU A 123 3.32 -20.68 1.72
C GLU A 123 4.63 -19.97 1.36
N GLN A 124 5.52 -19.89 2.33
CA GLN A 124 6.86 -19.31 2.17
C GLN A 124 7.95 -20.35 2.47
N THR A 125 9.13 -20.17 1.87
CA THR A 125 10.31 -20.91 2.30
C THR A 125 10.78 -20.40 3.68
N SER A 126 11.63 -21.17 4.36
CA SER A 126 12.20 -20.74 5.65
C SER A 126 13.09 -19.51 5.52
N GLU A 127 13.68 -19.27 4.36
CA GLU A 127 14.53 -18.12 4.06
C GLU A 127 13.67 -16.87 3.84
N ASP A 128 12.58 -16.97 3.06
CA ASP A 128 11.66 -15.85 2.82
C ASP A 128 10.91 -15.43 4.10
N ALA A 129 10.62 -16.39 4.98
CA ALA A 129 9.93 -16.11 6.25
C ALA A 129 10.79 -15.28 7.24
N ASP A 130 12.11 -15.28 7.10
CA ASP A 130 13.01 -14.44 7.89
C ASP A 130 12.92 -12.96 7.47
N ASP A 131 12.53 -12.65 6.24
CA ASP A 131 12.37 -11.29 5.70
C ASP A 131 11.00 -10.67 6.01
N GLY A 132 10.03 -11.47 6.42
CA GLY A 132 8.69 -11.00 6.82
C GLY A 132 7.54 -11.89 6.37
N PRO A 133 6.29 -11.48 6.62
CA PRO A 133 5.12 -12.25 6.20
C PRO A 133 4.93 -12.17 4.67
N PRO A 134 4.24 -13.16 4.05
CA PRO A 134 4.12 -13.25 2.60
C PRO A 134 3.45 -12.03 1.95
N GLU A 135 2.57 -11.35 2.67
CA GLU A 135 1.93 -10.11 2.25
C GLU A 135 2.86 -8.89 2.27
N LEU A 136 4.03 -8.94 2.89
CA LEU A 136 5.05 -7.89 2.82
C LEU A 136 5.82 -8.02 1.50
N LEU A 137 5.34 -7.31 0.48
CA LEU A 137 5.90 -7.39 -0.87
C LEU A 137 7.29 -6.79 -0.97
N PHE A 138 7.50 -5.63 -0.34
CA PHE A 138 8.75 -4.88 -0.43
C PHE A 138 8.95 -3.94 0.76
N MET A 139 10.21 -3.74 1.14
CA MET A 139 10.61 -2.84 2.20
C MET A 139 11.69 -1.86 1.71
N HIS A 140 11.32 -0.60 1.56
CA HIS A 140 12.28 0.47 1.23
C HIS A 140 12.96 0.99 2.49
N GLY A 141 14.26 0.77 2.60
CA GLY A 141 15.10 1.16 3.76
C GLY A 141 16.11 2.27 3.45
N GLY A 142 15.90 3.08 2.41
CA GLY A 142 16.84 4.09 1.95
C GLY A 142 16.97 5.33 2.84
N HIS A 143 16.02 5.58 3.74
CA HIS A 143 16.05 6.74 4.63
C HIS A 143 16.89 6.52 5.88
N THR A 144 17.56 7.58 6.35
CA THR A 144 18.41 7.55 7.55
C THR A 144 17.68 8.00 8.82
N SER A 145 16.48 8.58 8.68
CA SER A 145 15.61 9.02 9.78
C SER A 145 14.17 8.56 9.54
N LYS A 146 13.27 8.88 10.47
CA LYS A 146 11.86 8.52 10.41
C LYS A 146 11.21 9.01 9.12
N VAL A 147 10.46 8.15 8.46
CA VAL A 147 9.68 8.52 7.27
C VAL A 147 8.38 9.13 7.71
N SER A 148 8.22 10.43 7.44
CA SER A 148 7.07 11.21 7.89
C SER A 148 5.86 11.04 7.00
N ASP A 149 6.07 10.88 5.69
CA ASP A 149 5.00 10.75 4.70
C ASP A 149 5.51 10.08 3.43
N PHE A 150 4.60 9.53 2.64
CA PHE A 150 4.85 9.02 1.30
C PHE A 150 3.61 9.19 0.42
N SER A 151 3.78 9.11 -0.88
CA SER A 151 2.68 9.15 -1.83
C SER A 151 2.97 8.30 -3.07
N TRP A 152 1.94 7.64 -3.57
CA TRP A 152 1.96 6.93 -4.84
C TRP A 152 1.93 7.90 -6.01
N ASN A 153 2.70 7.63 -7.06
CA ASN A 153 2.56 8.31 -8.33
C ASN A 153 1.26 7.84 -9.01
N ARG A 154 0.37 8.77 -9.33
CA ARG A 154 -0.91 8.45 -9.99
C ARG A 154 -0.81 8.29 -11.51
N ASN A 155 0.36 8.51 -12.08
CA ASN A 155 0.60 8.46 -13.53
C ASN A 155 1.56 7.32 -13.92
N ASP A 156 2.21 6.71 -12.93
CA ASP A 156 3.19 5.67 -13.16
C ASP A 156 3.08 4.66 -12.02
N GLU A 157 2.68 3.45 -12.35
CA GLU A 157 2.51 2.36 -11.41
C GLU A 157 3.85 2.00 -10.75
N TRP A 158 3.82 1.67 -9.49
CA TRP A 158 4.97 1.28 -8.68
C TRP A 158 6.00 2.37 -8.37
N THR A 159 5.80 3.60 -8.86
CA THR A 159 6.62 4.74 -8.47
C THR A 159 6.07 5.38 -7.19
N ILE A 160 6.93 5.51 -6.19
CA ILE A 160 6.61 6.06 -4.88
C ILE A 160 7.59 7.19 -4.55
N ALA A 161 7.07 8.26 -3.96
CA ALA A 161 7.85 9.32 -3.36
C ALA A 161 7.73 9.24 -1.84
N SER A 162 8.84 9.33 -1.11
CA SER A 162 8.85 9.32 0.36
C SER A 162 9.73 10.44 0.92
N VAL A 163 9.33 11.00 2.07
CA VAL A 163 10.03 12.07 2.77
C VAL A 163 10.33 11.68 4.21
N SER A 164 11.48 12.11 4.70
CA SER A 164 11.97 11.76 6.02
C SER A 164 12.45 12.98 6.81
N GLU A 165 12.56 12.84 8.11
CA GLU A 165 13.09 13.87 9.03
C GLU A 165 14.58 14.20 8.80
N ASP A 166 15.28 13.46 7.94
CA ASP A 166 16.62 13.79 7.46
C ASP A 166 16.62 14.87 6.37
N ASN A 167 15.47 15.45 6.04
CA ASN A 167 15.24 16.43 4.98
C ASN A 167 15.51 15.89 3.56
N VAL A 168 15.40 14.59 3.37
CA VAL A 168 15.58 13.94 2.07
C VAL A 168 14.23 13.53 1.50
N LEU A 169 13.98 13.90 0.26
CA LEU A 169 12.94 13.33 -0.61
C LEU A 169 13.59 12.24 -1.46
N GLN A 170 13.01 11.07 -1.46
CA GLN A 170 13.40 9.98 -2.35
C GLN A 170 12.24 9.64 -3.28
N VAL A 171 12.53 9.41 -4.55
CA VAL A 171 11.61 8.84 -5.54
C VAL A 171 12.20 7.53 -5.99
N TRP A 172 11.45 6.46 -5.89
CA TRP A 172 11.93 5.10 -6.12
C TRP A 172 10.85 4.21 -6.70
N ASN A 173 11.30 3.17 -7.40
CA ASN A 173 10.46 2.09 -7.93
C ASN A 173 10.95 0.77 -7.37
N MET A 174 10.05 -0.19 -7.24
CA MET A 174 10.43 -1.59 -7.05
C MET A 174 10.92 -2.18 -8.37
N ALA A 175 11.82 -3.15 -8.29
CA ALA A 175 12.20 -3.93 -9.45
C ALA A 175 11.02 -4.78 -9.94
N GLU A 176 10.91 -4.97 -11.25
CA GLU A 176 9.76 -5.67 -11.86
C GLU A 176 9.63 -7.11 -11.35
N GLU A 177 10.74 -7.78 -11.06
CA GLU A 177 10.81 -9.13 -10.53
C GLU A 177 10.13 -9.30 -9.16
N ILE A 178 9.87 -8.21 -8.43
CA ILE A 178 9.24 -8.25 -7.11
C ILE A 178 7.72 -8.40 -7.21
N TYR A 179 7.11 -7.73 -8.20
CA TYR A 179 5.65 -7.63 -8.31
C TYR A 179 5.05 -8.36 -9.52
N MET A 180 5.86 -8.73 -10.51
CA MET A 180 5.42 -9.56 -11.62
C MET A 180 5.40 -11.04 -11.22
N LEU A 181 4.42 -11.77 -11.72
CA LEU A 181 4.41 -13.23 -11.67
C LEU A 181 5.35 -13.79 -12.73
N ASP A 182 5.94 -14.95 -12.50
CA ASP A 182 6.87 -15.60 -13.43
C ASP A 182 6.26 -15.77 -14.84
N GLU A 183 4.97 -16.07 -14.92
CA GLU A 183 4.24 -16.19 -16.20
C GLU A 183 4.16 -14.85 -16.98
N ASP A 184 3.98 -13.74 -16.25
CA ASP A 184 3.94 -12.39 -16.86
C ASP A 184 5.33 -11.95 -17.31
N MET A 185 6.38 -12.37 -16.60
CA MET A 185 7.77 -12.10 -16.96
C MET A 185 8.19 -12.89 -18.21
N GLU A 186 7.79 -14.15 -18.33
CA GLU A 186 8.03 -14.95 -19.53
C GLU A 186 7.33 -14.33 -20.75
N ALA A 187 6.06 -13.93 -20.63
CA ALA A 187 5.32 -13.29 -21.71
C ALA A 187 5.95 -11.96 -22.16
N LYS A 188 6.45 -11.14 -21.21
CA LYS A 188 7.13 -9.88 -21.52
C LYS A 188 8.48 -10.09 -22.22
N ASN A 189 9.23 -11.11 -21.80
CA ASN A 189 10.49 -11.47 -22.45
C ASN A 189 10.27 -11.95 -23.89
N ASP A 190 9.23 -12.76 -24.13
CA ASP A 190 8.85 -13.22 -25.48
C ASP A 190 8.47 -12.03 -26.39
N GLU A 191 7.76 -11.02 -25.88
CA GLU A 191 7.44 -9.80 -26.65
C GLU A 191 8.69 -8.97 -26.98
N VAL A 192 9.65 -8.86 -26.04
CA VAL A 192 10.90 -8.15 -26.27
C VAL A 192 11.74 -8.85 -27.33
N ASP A 193 11.87 -10.17 -27.23
CA ASP A 193 12.59 -11.00 -28.21
C ASP A 193 11.96 -10.92 -29.62
N GLU A 194 10.63 -10.90 -29.72
CA GLU A 194 9.96 -10.70 -31.01
C GLU A 194 10.23 -9.30 -31.61
N ILE A 195 10.28 -8.25 -30.78
CA ILE A 195 10.56 -6.89 -31.22
C ILE A 195 12.01 -6.76 -31.68
N GLU A 196 12.95 -7.38 -30.97
CA GLU A 196 14.37 -7.39 -31.35
C GLU A 196 14.60 -8.16 -32.64
N MET A 197 14.00 -9.36 -32.79
CA MET A 197 14.06 -10.13 -34.06
C MET A 197 13.50 -9.34 -35.25
N LYS A 198 12.39 -8.64 -35.08
CA LYS A 198 11.82 -7.80 -36.15
C LYS A 198 12.76 -6.66 -36.53
N LYS A 199 13.43 -6.01 -35.57
CA LYS A 199 14.41 -4.95 -35.84
C LYS A 199 15.63 -5.47 -36.57
N GLU A 200 16.13 -6.65 -36.25
CA GLU A 200 17.25 -7.27 -36.94
C GLU A 200 16.87 -7.64 -38.37
N MET A 201 15.69 -8.22 -38.62
CA MET A 201 15.18 -8.53 -39.97
C MET A 201 15.04 -7.27 -40.83
N ASP A 202 14.48 -6.18 -40.27
CA ASP A 202 14.32 -4.92 -41.01
C ASP A 202 15.70 -4.28 -41.33
N LEU A 203 16.70 -4.48 -40.49
CA LEU A 203 18.07 -4.02 -40.74
C LEU A 203 18.78 -4.79 -41.84
N ASP A 204 18.61 -6.12 -41.86
CA ASP A 204 19.16 -7.00 -42.88
C ASP A 204 18.52 -6.76 -44.26
N ASP A 205 17.21 -6.54 -44.29
CA ASP A 205 16.51 -6.18 -45.55
C ASP A 205 16.95 -4.80 -46.07
N ALA A 206 17.25 -3.85 -45.19
CA ALA A 206 17.78 -2.53 -45.58
C ALA A 206 19.21 -2.62 -46.17
N ILE A 207 20.05 -3.54 -45.68
CA ILE A 207 21.42 -3.77 -46.15
C ILE A 207 21.46 -4.54 -47.48
N MET A 208 20.49 -5.43 -47.69
CA MET A 208 20.45 -6.26 -48.92
C MET A 208 19.77 -5.55 -50.11
N GLY A 209 19.14 -4.38 -49.89
CA GLY A 209 18.43 -3.58 -50.90
C GLY A 209 19.29 -2.49 -51.60
N GLU A 210 20.55 -2.37 -51.27
CA GLU A 210 21.55 -1.52 -52.00
C GLU A 210 22.37 -2.40 -52.99
#